data_09e3155d02b426e016beacd87f43742c
#
_entry.id   09e3155d02b426e016beacd87f43742c
#
_cell.length_a   1.000
_cell.length_b   1.000
_cell.length_c   1.000
_cell.angle_alpha   90.00
_cell.angle_beta   90.00
_cell.angle_gamma   90.00
#
_symmetry.space_group_name_H-M   'P 1'
#
loop_
_entity.id
_entity.type
_entity.pdbx_description
1 polymer ?
#
loop_
_entity_poly.entity_id
_entity_poly.type
_entity_poly.pdbx_seq_one_letter_code
_entity_poly.pdbx_strand_id
1 'polypeptide(L)'
;MPFAGRLAQLPPGPFVRLAALLADTRPGKDPISLAVGDPQGTVPDFVKEALTASTASFGSYPTISGTPQWREAAAGWLNRRFALKGAIDPEKHVLPLAGTREGLFSVLFAFMPESKGGGRPIVAMPNPFYQCYAAAALAAGAEPLYVPSIRDNGFLPDYAGLPEAVLARLKAVYVCSPSNPEGAVADAAYWRALLALAERHDFIVLADECYADIWFDEPPVCALPARLAQSGGFSHLLSFHSLSKRSGLPGIRSGMVAGCSGLIENFRALRNVAGPTVPGPLLAASAAAWADEAHVEFNRLAYGAKMEVAQNILGPHMTRPAGGFFLWLAVGNGEEFAARAWREQGVRLLPGAYMGREIQAGITQSNPGFSYVRVALVNDLSTIMTALERLRKILG
;
A
#
# COMPACT_ATOMS: atom_id res chain seq x y z
N MET A 1 -13.86 -13.13 20.81
CA MET A 1 -12.63 -13.73 21.39
C MET A 1 -11.42 -13.03 20.80
N PRO A 2 -10.33 -12.78 21.56
CA PRO A 2 -9.07 -12.30 20.98
C PRO A 2 -8.48 -13.39 20.07
N PHE A 3 -7.61 -12.96 19.14
CA PHE A 3 -6.85 -13.91 18.34
C PHE A 3 -6.05 -14.87 19.23
N ALA A 4 -5.92 -16.13 18.81
CA ALA A 4 -5.10 -17.12 19.50
C ALA A 4 -3.67 -17.15 18.95
N GLY A 5 -2.73 -17.68 19.75
CA GLY A 5 -1.36 -17.89 19.36
C GLY A 5 -0.62 -16.60 18.94
N ARG A 6 0.11 -16.66 17.83
CA ARG A 6 0.98 -15.58 17.36
C ARG A 6 0.23 -14.29 17.03
N LEU A 7 -1.01 -14.39 16.56
CA LEU A 7 -1.83 -13.23 16.18
C LEU A 7 -2.42 -12.50 17.39
N ALA A 8 -2.35 -13.04 18.60
CA ALA A 8 -2.78 -12.38 19.84
C ALA A 8 -1.99 -11.07 20.12
N GLN A 9 -0.81 -10.94 19.51
CA GLN A 9 0.01 -9.71 19.59
C GLN A 9 -0.51 -8.55 18.73
N LEU A 10 -1.48 -8.79 17.84
CA LEU A 10 -2.05 -7.74 17.02
C LEU A 10 -3.04 -6.89 17.85
N PRO A 11 -2.85 -5.57 17.91
CA PRO A 11 -3.83 -4.70 18.54
C PRO A 11 -5.10 -4.62 17.67
N PRO A 12 -6.19 -4.08 18.23
CA PRO A 12 -7.38 -3.76 17.47
C PRO A 12 -7.05 -2.89 16.25
N GLY A 13 -7.74 -3.12 15.12
CA GLY A 13 -7.51 -2.36 13.90
C GLY A 13 -7.75 -0.86 14.06
N PRO A 14 -7.13 0.01 13.22
CA PRO A 14 -7.19 1.46 13.37
C PRO A 14 -8.62 2.00 13.34
N PHE A 15 -9.49 1.43 12.54
CA PHE A 15 -10.89 1.86 12.46
C PHE A 15 -11.73 1.41 13.66
N VAL A 16 -11.38 0.29 14.30
CA VAL A 16 -11.99 -0.16 15.56
C VAL A 16 -11.59 0.80 16.68
N ARG A 17 -10.31 1.17 16.75
CA ARG A 17 -9.81 2.16 17.71
C ARG A 17 -10.46 3.53 17.48
N LEU A 18 -10.57 3.97 16.21
CA LEU A 18 -11.23 5.23 15.87
C LEU A 18 -12.71 5.21 16.25
N ALA A 19 -13.43 4.11 16.03
CA ALA A 19 -14.82 3.99 16.46
C ALA A 19 -14.94 4.09 17.98
N ALA A 20 -14.05 3.47 18.74
CA ALA A 20 -14.02 3.55 20.19
C ALA A 20 -13.69 4.98 20.68
N LEU A 21 -12.74 5.67 20.06
CA LEU A 21 -12.40 7.07 20.39
C LEU A 21 -13.59 8.02 20.27
N LEU A 22 -14.46 7.78 19.28
CA LEU A 22 -15.57 8.69 18.96
C LEU A 22 -16.93 8.21 19.49
N ALA A 23 -17.00 7.05 20.18
CA ALA A 23 -18.25 6.37 20.53
C ALA A 23 -19.22 7.25 21.33
N ASP A 24 -18.70 7.99 22.32
CA ASP A 24 -19.51 8.78 23.24
C ASP A 24 -19.62 10.28 22.84
N THR A 25 -19.17 10.61 21.63
CA THR A 25 -19.13 12.00 21.16
C THR A 25 -20.02 12.19 19.94
N ARG A 26 -21.01 13.05 20.03
CA ARG A 26 -21.80 13.48 18.87
C ARG A 26 -21.00 14.41 17.98
N PRO A 27 -21.17 14.33 16.66
CA PRO A 27 -20.53 15.25 15.73
C PRO A 27 -21.13 16.66 15.89
N GLY A 28 -20.27 17.69 15.86
CA GLY A 28 -20.72 19.08 16.00
C GLY A 28 -21.42 19.65 14.78
N LYS A 29 -21.28 18.99 13.62
CA LYS A 29 -21.93 19.31 12.34
C LYS A 29 -22.25 18.02 11.59
N ASP A 30 -22.97 18.15 10.46
CA ASP A 30 -23.23 17.01 9.57
C ASP A 30 -21.94 16.25 9.28
N PRO A 31 -21.92 14.92 9.51
CA PRO A 31 -20.71 14.11 9.47
C PRO A 31 -20.07 14.02 8.08
N ILE A 32 -18.76 14.26 8.01
CA ILE A 32 -17.95 13.98 6.82
C ILE A 32 -16.79 13.08 7.23
N SER A 33 -16.62 11.93 6.56
CA SER A 33 -15.51 11.03 6.85
C SER A 33 -14.38 11.18 5.84
N LEU A 34 -13.20 11.57 6.33
CA LEU A 34 -11.93 11.57 5.61
C LEU A 34 -10.93 10.54 6.19
N ALA A 35 -11.43 9.58 6.98
CA ALA A 35 -10.59 8.58 7.64
C ALA A 35 -10.24 7.40 6.74
N VAL A 36 -11.16 6.97 5.86
CA VAL A 36 -11.03 5.76 5.05
C VAL A 36 -10.53 6.11 3.65
N GLY A 37 -9.42 5.50 3.23
CA GLY A 37 -8.85 5.66 1.88
C GLY A 37 -9.50 4.69 0.87
N ASP A 38 -10.81 4.77 0.70
CA ASP A 38 -11.58 3.97 -0.25
C ASP A 38 -12.00 4.85 -1.44
N PRO A 39 -11.38 4.68 -2.64
CA PRO A 39 -11.73 5.47 -3.81
C PRO A 39 -13.22 5.42 -4.11
N GLN A 40 -13.81 6.58 -4.31
CA GLN A 40 -15.21 6.75 -4.67
C GLN A 40 -15.30 7.30 -6.09
N GLY A 41 -15.73 6.46 -7.01
CA GLY A 41 -15.86 6.82 -8.43
C GLY A 41 -16.83 5.89 -9.14
N THR A 42 -17.21 6.29 -10.36
CA THR A 42 -18.00 5.43 -11.23
C THR A 42 -17.13 4.37 -11.89
N VAL A 43 -17.62 3.13 -11.93
CA VAL A 43 -16.95 2.06 -12.67
C VAL A 43 -17.01 2.39 -14.16
N PRO A 44 -15.88 2.43 -14.91
CA PRO A 44 -15.87 2.69 -16.33
C PRO A 44 -16.72 1.67 -17.12
N ASP A 45 -17.38 2.10 -18.18
CA ASP A 45 -18.30 1.22 -18.95
C ASP A 45 -17.57 0.05 -19.60
N PHE A 46 -16.38 0.26 -20.14
CA PHE A 46 -15.58 -0.81 -20.73
C PHE A 46 -15.24 -1.93 -19.73
N VAL A 47 -15.13 -1.63 -18.42
CA VAL A 47 -14.94 -2.64 -17.36
C VAL A 47 -16.19 -3.46 -17.17
N LYS A 48 -17.38 -2.82 -17.18
CA LYS A 48 -18.69 -3.51 -17.07
C LYS A 48 -18.95 -4.39 -18.29
N GLU A 49 -18.60 -3.89 -19.48
CA GLU A 49 -18.72 -4.61 -20.75
C GLU A 49 -17.85 -5.87 -20.77
N ALA A 50 -16.56 -5.75 -20.40
CA ALA A 50 -15.63 -6.86 -20.32
C ALA A 50 -16.10 -7.93 -19.31
N LEU A 51 -16.61 -7.51 -18.15
CA LEU A 51 -17.17 -8.40 -17.14
C LEU A 51 -18.38 -9.13 -17.69
N THR A 52 -19.34 -8.42 -18.31
CA THR A 52 -20.59 -8.98 -18.82
C THR A 52 -20.32 -9.97 -19.95
N ALA A 53 -19.42 -9.63 -20.89
CA ALA A 53 -19.04 -10.50 -22.00
C ALA A 53 -18.38 -11.82 -21.56
N SER A 54 -17.85 -11.87 -20.34
CA SER A 54 -17.09 -13.00 -19.83
C SER A 54 -17.84 -13.84 -18.78
N THR A 55 -19.11 -13.57 -18.52
CA THR A 55 -19.91 -14.23 -17.46
C THR A 55 -20.02 -15.75 -17.64
N ALA A 56 -19.94 -16.28 -18.88
CA ALA A 56 -19.91 -17.72 -19.14
C ALA A 56 -18.74 -18.43 -18.41
N SER A 57 -17.64 -17.73 -18.15
CA SER A 57 -16.48 -18.29 -17.45
C SER A 57 -16.71 -18.56 -15.95
N PHE A 58 -17.86 -18.15 -15.38
CA PHE A 58 -18.27 -18.62 -14.04
C PHE A 58 -18.55 -20.13 -13.98
N GLY A 59 -18.78 -20.77 -15.11
CA GLY A 59 -18.98 -22.22 -15.18
C GLY A 59 -17.72 -23.06 -15.01
N SER A 60 -16.54 -22.45 -14.83
CA SER A 60 -15.26 -23.15 -14.73
C SER A 60 -14.41 -22.59 -13.59
N TYR A 61 -13.58 -23.43 -12.96
CA TYR A 61 -12.58 -22.95 -12.01
C TYR A 61 -11.55 -22.05 -12.70
N PRO A 62 -11.27 -20.86 -12.17
CA PRO A 62 -10.25 -19.99 -12.71
C PRO A 62 -8.84 -20.55 -12.45
N THR A 63 -7.91 -20.29 -13.35
CA THR A 63 -6.51 -20.68 -13.16
C THR A 63 -5.80 -19.74 -12.19
N ILE A 64 -4.88 -20.28 -11.38
CA ILE A 64 -4.06 -19.49 -10.44
C ILE A 64 -3.20 -18.46 -11.16
N SER A 65 -2.68 -18.82 -12.34
CA SER A 65 -1.84 -17.92 -13.15
C SER A 65 -2.62 -16.82 -13.87
N GLY A 66 -3.95 -16.85 -13.82
CA GLY A 66 -4.81 -15.98 -14.64
C GLY A 66 -4.89 -16.46 -16.11
N THR A 67 -5.73 -15.80 -16.91
CA THR A 67 -5.85 -16.09 -18.34
C THR A 67 -4.64 -15.54 -19.11
N PRO A 68 -4.31 -16.08 -20.30
CA PRO A 68 -3.26 -15.50 -21.15
C PRO A 68 -3.47 -14.01 -21.39
N GLN A 69 -4.69 -13.60 -21.71
CA GLN A 69 -5.04 -12.19 -21.95
C GLN A 69 -4.76 -11.31 -20.73
N TRP A 70 -5.05 -11.82 -19.53
CA TRP A 70 -4.74 -11.09 -18.31
C TRP A 70 -3.22 -10.93 -18.11
N ARG A 71 -2.45 -12.01 -18.30
CA ARG A 71 -0.99 -11.96 -18.14
C ARG A 71 -0.32 -11.03 -19.15
N GLU A 72 -0.78 -11.05 -20.39
CA GLU A 72 -0.30 -10.17 -21.46
C GLU A 72 -0.63 -8.69 -21.14
N ALA A 73 -1.85 -8.40 -20.69
CA ALA A 73 -2.25 -7.05 -20.31
C ALA A 73 -1.44 -6.52 -19.13
N ALA A 74 -1.26 -7.33 -18.07
CA ALA A 74 -0.50 -6.99 -16.88
C ALA A 74 0.99 -6.78 -17.20
N ALA A 75 1.64 -7.72 -17.89
CA ALA A 75 3.03 -7.61 -18.31
C ALA A 75 3.24 -6.45 -19.30
N GLY A 76 2.32 -6.28 -20.24
CA GLY A 76 2.33 -5.17 -21.20
C GLY A 76 2.25 -3.81 -20.50
N TRP A 77 1.39 -3.67 -19.50
CA TRP A 77 1.31 -2.46 -18.70
C TRP A 77 2.64 -2.16 -17.98
N LEU A 78 3.21 -3.14 -17.26
CA LEU A 78 4.50 -2.97 -16.57
C LEU A 78 5.60 -2.55 -17.53
N ASN A 79 5.70 -3.23 -18.69
CA ASN A 79 6.71 -2.93 -19.69
C ASN A 79 6.57 -1.51 -20.25
N ARG A 80 5.35 -1.03 -20.51
CA ARG A 80 5.09 0.34 -20.98
C ARG A 80 5.32 1.37 -19.90
N ARG A 81 4.67 1.20 -18.74
CA ARG A 81 4.66 2.17 -17.64
C ARG A 81 6.07 2.44 -17.10
N PHE A 82 6.92 1.42 -17.06
CA PHE A 82 8.26 1.50 -16.49
C PHE A 82 9.40 1.39 -17.53
N ALA A 83 9.08 1.46 -18.82
CA ALA A 83 10.03 1.38 -19.92
C ALA A 83 10.97 0.16 -19.83
N LEU A 84 10.44 -1.01 -19.45
CA LEU A 84 11.23 -2.23 -19.21
C LEU A 84 11.60 -2.99 -20.47
N LYS A 85 11.26 -2.50 -21.66
CA LYS A 85 11.66 -3.03 -22.99
C LYS A 85 11.37 -4.53 -23.17
N GLY A 86 10.27 -5.02 -22.61
CA GLY A 86 9.88 -6.44 -22.71
C GLY A 86 10.54 -7.36 -21.68
N ALA A 87 11.24 -6.82 -20.67
CA ALA A 87 11.89 -7.65 -19.64
C ALA A 87 10.89 -8.39 -18.74
N ILE A 88 9.66 -7.91 -18.61
CA ILE A 88 8.57 -8.64 -17.95
C ILE A 88 7.95 -9.62 -18.94
N ASP A 89 8.24 -10.90 -18.73
CA ASP A 89 7.66 -12.04 -19.44
C ASP A 89 6.32 -12.41 -18.78
N PRO A 90 5.18 -12.44 -19.52
CA PRO A 90 3.85 -12.71 -18.98
C PRO A 90 3.71 -14.09 -18.33
N GLU A 91 4.51 -15.08 -18.74
CA GLU A 91 4.44 -16.43 -18.19
C GLU A 91 5.24 -16.62 -16.90
N LYS A 92 6.29 -15.80 -16.71
CA LYS A 92 7.28 -16.01 -15.64
C LYS A 92 7.23 -14.97 -14.52
N HIS A 93 6.87 -13.72 -14.86
CA HIS A 93 7.12 -12.60 -13.97
C HIS A 93 5.88 -11.97 -13.36
N VAL A 94 4.66 -12.44 -13.69
CA VAL A 94 3.41 -11.88 -13.16
C VAL A 94 2.48 -12.95 -12.61
N LEU A 95 1.71 -12.58 -11.56
CA LEU A 95 0.69 -13.44 -10.97
C LEU A 95 -0.49 -12.59 -10.50
N PRO A 96 -1.77 -12.97 -10.84
CA PRO A 96 -2.95 -12.25 -10.37
C PRO A 96 -3.19 -12.45 -8.87
N LEU A 97 -3.70 -11.41 -8.23
CA LEU A 97 -4.05 -11.38 -6.83
C LEU A 97 -5.52 -10.99 -6.66
N ALA A 98 -6.20 -11.57 -5.67
CA ALA A 98 -7.54 -11.15 -5.25
C ALA A 98 -7.48 -9.84 -4.45
N GLY A 99 -6.80 -8.85 -5.03
CA GLY A 99 -6.35 -7.60 -4.42
C GLY A 99 -5.02 -7.78 -3.70
N THR A 100 -4.20 -6.72 -3.69
CA THR A 100 -2.84 -6.78 -3.14
C THR A 100 -2.76 -7.09 -1.65
N ARG A 101 -3.81 -6.79 -0.86
CA ARG A 101 -3.84 -7.14 0.58
C ARG A 101 -3.60 -8.62 0.81
N GLU A 102 -4.29 -9.50 0.07
CA GLU A 102 -4.12 -10.94 0.25
C GLU A 102 -2.75 -11.42 -0.23
N GLY A 103 -2.24 -10.85 -1.33
CA GLY A 103 -0.90 -11.17 -1.82
C GLY A 103 0.20 -10.74 -0.87
N LEU A 104 0.15 -9.52 -0.36
CA LEU A 104 1.08 -8.99 0.64
C LEU A 104 1.04 -9.78 1.95
N PHE A 105 -0.14 -10.33 2.30
CA PHE A 105 -0.27 -11.19 3.47
C PHE A 105 0.28 -12.59 3.21
N SER A 106 -0.12 -13.23 2.12
CA SER A 106 0.15 -14.64 1.87
C SER A 106 1.53 -14.94 1.31
N VAL A 107 2.19 -13.95 0.67
CA VAL A 107 3.50 -14.14 0.02
C VAL A 107 4.58 -14.63 1.00
N LEU A 108 4.52 -14.20 2.27
CA LEU A 108 5.50 -14.62 3.27
C LEU A 108 5.46 -16.12 3.57
N PHE A 109 4.31 -16.77 3.42
CA PHE A 109 4.20 -18.22 3.65
C PHE A 109 4.99 -19.04 2.63
N ALA A 110 5.26 -18.47 1.45
CA ALA A 110 6.07 -19.15 0.42
C ALA A 110 7.58 -19.09 0.70
N PHE A 111 8.04 -18.18 1.59
CA PHE A 111 9.47 -17.87 1.70
C PHE A 111 9.99 -17.87 3.12
N MET A 112 9.14 -18.02 4.14
CA MET A 112 9.55 -17.89 5.53
C MET A 112 10.20 -19.19 6.02
N PRO A 113 11.51 -19.20 6.34
CA PRO A 113 12.17 -20.34 6.93
C PRO A 113 11.83 -20.43 8.43
N GLU A 114 12.09 -21.57 9.05
CA GLU A 114 11.93 -21.75 10.48
C GLU A 114 12.94 -20.90 11.28
N SER A 115 14.15 -20.72 10.73
CA SER A 115 15.20 -19.90 11.32
C SER A 115 16.08 -19.24 10.26
N LYS A 116 16.69 -18.10 10.59
CA LYS A 116 17.69 -17.40 9.80
C LYS A 116 18.68 -16.68 10.70
N GLY A 117 19.98 -16.74 10.39
CA GLY A 117 21.02 -16.07 11.20
C GLY A 117 21.05 -16.55 12.66
N GLY A 118 20.75 -17.82 12.91
CA GLY A 118 20.74 -18.40 14.25
C GLY A 118 19.53 -18.06 15.11
N GLY A 119 18.48 -17.42 14.55
CA GLY A 119 17.31 -17.03 15.30
C GLY A 119 16.02 -17.04 14.48
N ARG A 120 14.94 -16.56 15.07
CA ARG A 120 13.66 -16.35 14.41
C ARG A 120 13.85 -15.35 13.26
N PRO A 121 13.35 -15.63 12.04
CA PRO A 121 13.48 -14.70 10.93
C PRO A 121 12.77 -13.38 11.22
N ILE A 122 13.32 -12.28 10.70
CA ILE A 122 12.77 -10.94 10.86
C ILE A 122 12.11 -10.49 9.54
N VAL A 123 10.94 -9.86 9.65
CA VAL A 123 10.31 -9.09 8.58
C VAL A 123 10.24 -7.63 9.00
N ALA A 124 11.00 -6.78 8.32
CA ALA A 124 10.99 -5.35 8.59
C ALA A 124 9.93 -4.63 7.74
N MET A 125 9.38 -3.55 8.30
CA MET A 125 8.36 -2.73 7.66
C MET A 125 8.49 -1.28 8.09
N PRO A 126 8.00 -0.29 7.27
CA PRO A 126 7.95 1.10 7.70
C PRO A 126 7.11 1.27 8.97
N ASN A 127 7.28 2.34 9.66
CA ASN A 127 6.47 2.72 10.82
C ASN A 127 6.21 4.25 10.77
N PRO A 128 5.00 4.69 10.45
CA PRO A 128 3.72 3.97 10.27
C PRO A 128 3.70 2.97 9.11
N PHE A 129 2.73 2.04 9.12
CA PHE A 129 2.67 0.95 8.17
C PHE A 129 1.23 0.52 7.85
N TYR A 130 1.09 -0.24 6.76
CA TYR A 130 -0.15 -0.95 6.47
C TYR A 130 -0.24 -2.23 7.32
N GLN A 131 -1.28 -2.35 8.13
CA GLN A 131 -1.38 -3.40 9.17
C GLN A 131 -1.29 -4.84 8.67
N CYS A 132 -1.54 -5.04 7.38
CA CYS A 132 -1.38 -6.33 6.73
C CYS A 132 0.04 -6.88 6.89
N TYR A 133 1.08 -6.03 6.88
CA TYR A 133 2.49 -6.46 6.95
C TYR A 133 2.83 -7.13 8.27
N ALA A 134 2.44 -6.51 9.39
CA ALA A 134 2.69 -7.08 10.72
C ALA A 134 1.89 -8.37 10.94
N ALA A 135 0.63 -8.41 10.46
CA ALA A 135 -0.19 -9.61 10.51
C ALA A 135 0.43 -10.76 9.70
N ALA A 136 0.94 -10.47 8.50
CA ALA A 136 1.63 -11.43 7.65
C ALA A 136 2.90 -11.98 8.32
N ALA A 137 3.74 -11.09 8.87
CA ALA A 137 4.97 -11.50 9.58
C ALA A 137 4.67 -12.43 10.73
N LEU A 138 3.74 -12.07 11.61
CA LEU A 138 3.36 -12.90 12.76
C LEU A 138 2.75 -14.24 12.33
N ALA A 139 1.83 -14.22 11.35
CA ALA A 139 1.18 -15.43 10.85
C ALA A 139 2.19 -16.39 10.21
N ALA A 140 3.16 -15.87 9.46
CA ALA A 140 4.24 -16.66 8.87
C ALA A 140 5.32 -17.12 9.88
N GLY A 141 5.21 -16.73 11.15
CA GLY A 141 6.16 -17.14 12.18
C GLY A 141 7.37 -16.23 12.33
N ALA A 142 7.44 -15.10 11.61
CA ALA A 142 8.52 -14.14 11.72
C ALA A 142 8.33 -13.14 12.88
N GLU A 143 9.41 -12.50 13.26
CA GLU A 143 9.42 -11.34 14.15
C GLU A 143 9.18 -10.06 13.34
N PRO A 144 8.11 -9.28 13.59
CA PRO A 144 7.93 -7.99 12.93
C PRO A 144 8.88 -6.94 13.50
N LEU A 145 9.60 -6.23 12.64
CA LEU A 145 10.47 -5.12 13.00
C LEU A 145 9.93 -3.82 12.39
N TYR A 146 9.64 -2.85 13.24
CA TYR A 146 9.09 -1.56 12.84
C TYR A 146 10.22 -0.53 12.68
N VAL A 147 10.48 -0.07 11.45
CA VAL A 147 11.55 0.88 11.14
C VAL A 147 10.95 2.27 10.93
N PRO A 148 11.38 3.29 11.70
CA PRO A 148 10.76 4.61 11.64
C PRO A 148 10.79 5.24 10.25
N SER A 149 9.62 5.74 9.81
CA SER A 149 9.43 6.60 8.66
C SER A 149 9.05 7.99 9.18
N ILE A 150 10.05 8.84 9.39
CA ILE A 150 9.91 10.15 10.01
C ILE A 150 10.35 11.26 9.06
N ARG A 151 10.09 12.51 9.42
CA ARG A 151 10.48 13.67 8.61
C ARG A 151 11.96 13.70 8.29
N ASP A 152 12.80 13.36 9.26
CA ASP A 152 14.27 13.47 9.15
C ASP A 152 14.87 12.49 8.13
N ASN A 153 14.18 11.38 7.84
CA ASN A 153 14.57 10.43 6.79
C ASN A 153 13.65 10.49 5.55
N GLY A 154 12.94 11.61 5.34
CA GLY A 154 12.06 11.80 4.20
C GLY A 154 10.83 10.88 4.22
N PHE A 155 10.43 10.38 5.39
CA PHE A 155 9.37 9.39 5.58
C PHE A 155 9.59 8.06 4.85
N LEU A 156 10.86 7.69 4.63
CA LEU A 156 11.26 6.39 4.10
C LEU A 156 12.06 5.62 5.17
N PRO A 157 11.81 4.32 5.39
CA PRO A 157 12.53 3.56 6.42
C PRO A 157 14.00 3.36 6.04
N ASP A 158 14.90 3.60 6.98
CA ASP A 158 16.35 3.34 6.81
C ASP A 158 16.67 1.89 7.20
N TYR A 159 16.59 0.99 6.22
CA TYR A 159 16.97 -0.41 6.43
C TYR A 159 18.49 -0.63 6.41
N ALA A 160 19.26 0.29 5.83
CA ALA A 160 20.71 0.18 5.77
C ALA A 160 21.37 0.47 7.13
N GLY A 161 20.74 1.32 7.96
CA GLY A 161 21.17 1.61 9.32
C GLY A 161 20.87 0.52 10.35
N LEU A 162 20.25 -0.60 9.95
CA LEU A 162 19.97 -1.69 10.88
C LEU A 162 21.26 -2.41 11.35
N PRO A 163 21.32 -2.83 12.62
CA PRO A 163 22.47 -3.58 13.13
C PRO A 163 22.73 -4.87 12.34
N GLU A 164 23.99 -5.25 12.17
CA GLU A 164 24.40 -6.46 11.42
C GLU A 164 23.69 -7.74 11.92
N ALA A 165 23.54 -7.88 13.25
CA ALA A 165 22.82 -8.99 13.85
C ALA A 165 21.33 -9.07 13.45
N VAL A 166 20.71 -7.92 13.13
CA VAL A 166 19.34 -7.83 12.61
C VAL A 166 19.34 -8.17 11.14
N LEU A 167 20.26 -7.60 10.35
CA LEU A 167 20.39 -7.88 8.92
C LEU A 167 20.63 -9.36 8.63
N ALA A 168 21.43 -10.03 9.43
CA ALA A 168 21.67 -11.48 9.33
C ALA A 168 20.39 -12.32 9.48
N ARG A 169 19.40 -11.83 10.24
CA ARG A 169 18.10 -12.50 10.46
C ARG A 169 16.99 -12.01 9.54
N LEU A 170 17.24 -10.93 8.79
CA LEU A 170 16.23 -10.28 7.93
C LEU A 170 15.87 -11.18 6.75
N LYS A 171 14.60 -11.57 6.61
CA LYS A 171 14.12 -12.41 5.49
C LYS A 171 13.30 -11.65 4.49
N ALA A 172 12.58 -10.62 4.91
CA ALA A 172 11.86 -9.74 4.00
C ALA A 172 11.76 -8.31 4.55
N VAL A 173 11.64 -7.36 3.65
CA VAL A 173 11.28 -5.97 3.97
C VAL A 173 10.08 -5.55 3.14
N TYR A 174 9.13 -4.83 3.75
CA TYR A 174 8.07 -4.13 3.03
C TYR A 174 8.50 -2.68 2.80
N VAL A 175 8.26 -2.17 1.60
CA VAL A 175 8.37 -0.74 1.28
C VAL A 175 7.09 -0.31 0.58
N CYS A 176 6.41 0.71 1.08
CA CYS A 176 5.27 1.32 0.42
C CYS A 176 5.72 2.60 -0.29
N SER A 177 5.59 2.65 -1.63
CA SER A 177 6.01 3.82 -2.42
C SER A 177 5.11 4.01 -3.65
N PRO A 178 4.37 5.12 -3.75
CA PRO A 178 4.15 6.16 -2.74
C PRO A 178 3.62 5.62 -1.42
N SER A 179 4.07 6.19 -0.29
CA SER A 179 3.77 5.64 1.03
C SER A 179 2.34 5.98 1.50
N ASN A 180 1.79 5.12 2.31
CA ASN A 180 0.58 5.33 3.09
C ASN A 180 0.97 5.20 4.58
N PRO A 181 0.93 6.32 5.35
CA PRO A 181 0.10 7.51 5.12
C PRO A 181 0.80 8.75 4.52
N GLU A 182 2.13 8.80 4.42
CA GLU A 182 2.91 10.03 4.27
C GLU A 182 2.93 10.58 2.83
N GLY A 183 2.73 9.72 1.83
CA GLY A 183 2.83 10.07 0.41
C GLY A 183 4.27 10.25 -0.08
N ALA A 184 5.25 9.76 0.66
CA ALA A 184 6.66 9.78 0.28
C ALA A 184 6.94 8.80 -0.87
N VAL A 185 7.85 9.17 -1.76
CA VAL A 185 8.26 8.37 -2.91
C VAL A 185 9.73 8.00 -2.78
N ALA A 186 10.03 6.71 -2.86
CA ALA A 186 11.39 6.20 -2.93
C ALA A 186 12.00 6.54 -4.30
N ASP A 187 13.17 7.15 -4.30
CA ASP A 187 13.92 7.44 -5.52
C ASP A 187 14.75 6.25 -6.01
N ALA A 188 15.39 6.41 -7.16
CA ALA A 188 16.22 5.36 -7.74
C ALA A 188 17.45 5.02 -6.89
N ALA A 189 17.97 5.96 -6.10
CA ALA A 189 19.11 5.73 -5.22
C ALA A 189 18.70 4.87 -4.02
N TYR A 190 17.55 5.17 -3.41
CA TYR A 190 16.98 4.37 -2.34
C TYR A 190 16.73 2.92 -2.79
N TRP A 191 16.06 2.72 -3.94
CA TRP A 191 15.82 1.37 -4.47
C TRP A 191 17.11 0.62 -4.74
N ARG A 192 18.11 1.23 -5.37
CA ARG A 192 19.40 0.58 -5.64
C ARG A 192 20.14 0.18 -4.36
N ALA A 193 20.16 1.07 -3.37
CA ALA A 193 20.81 0.77 -2.09
C ALA A 193 20.13 -0.38 -1.35
N LEU A 194 18.80 -0.36 -1.28
CA LEU A 194 18.02 -1.42 -0.63
C LEU A 194 18.16 -2.77 -1.34
N LEU A 195 18.13 -2.79 -2.67
CA LEU A 195 18.25 -4.03 -3.45
C LEU A 195 19.67 -4.62 -3.39
N ALA A 196 20.71 -3.78 -3.31
CA ALA A 196 22.08 -4.23 -3.03
C ALA A 196 22.22 -4.82 -1.60
N LEU A 197 21.54 -4.23 -0.63
CA LEU A 197 21.48 -4.76 0.73
C LEU A 197 20.75 -6.12 0.76
N ALA A 198 19.65 -6.24 0.02
CA ALA A 198 18.87 -7.46 -0.12
C ALA A 198 19.70 -8.62 -0.70
N GLU A 199 20.50 -8.33 -1.70
CA GLU A 199 21.40 -9.30 -2.31
C GLU A 199 22.52 -9.75 -1.34
N ARG A 200 23.10 -8.81 -0.61
CA ARG A 200 24.18 -9.08 0.37
C ARG A 200 23.71 -9.95 1.53
N HIS A 201 22.50 -9.71 2.04
CA HIS A 201 21.98 -10.37 3.25
C HIS A 201 20.88 -11.42 2.95
N ASP A 202 20.66 -11.73 1.68
CA ASP A 202 19.68 -12.71 1.20
C ASP A 202 18.28 -12.50 1.80
N PHE A 203 17.72 -11.30 1.61
CA PHE A 203 16.32 -11.05 1.93
C PHE A 203 15.53 -10.57 0.71
N ILE A 204 14.20 -10.59 0.82
CA ILE A 204 13.28 -10.23 -0.26
C ILE A 204 12.73 -8.81 0.00
N VAL A 205 12.76 -7.97 -1.03
CA VAL A 205 12.08 -6.68 -1.03
C VAL A 205 10.66 -6.88 -1.56
N LEU A 206 9.67 -6.55 -0.74
CA LEU A 206 8.25 -6.56 -1.06
C LEU A 206 7.80 -5.10 -1.27
N ALA A 207 7.84 -4.65 -2.52
CA ALA A 207 7.51 -3.28 -2.90
C ALA A 207 5.99 -3.14 -3.08
N ASP A 208 5.30 -2.52 -2.11
CA ASP A 208 3.89 -2.16 -2.22
C ASP A 208 3.75 -0.85 -2.99
N GLU A 209 3.56 -0.96 -4.29
CA GLU A 209 3.48 0.15 -5.23
C GLU A 209 2.05 0.43 -5.68
N CYS A 210 1.07 0.16 -4.79
CA CYS A 210 -0.35 0.32 -5.09
C CYS A 210 -0.77 1.75 -5.48
N TYR A 211 0.02 2.75 -5.10
CA TYR A 211 -0.24 4.17 -5.40
C TYR A 211 0.63 4.71 -6.55
N ALA A 212 1.38 3.87 -7.27
CA ALA A 212 2.35 4.28 -8.30
C ALA A 212 1.76 5.12 -9.45
N ASP A 213 0.45 5.04 -9.69
CA ASP A 213 -0.24 5.83 -10.72
C ASP A 213 -0.99 7.06 -10.17
N ILE A 214 -0.84 7.36 -8.88
CA ILE A 214 -1.38 8.56 -8.24
C ILE A 214 -0.21 9.45 -7.83
N TRP A 215 0.16 10.35 -8.69
CA TRP A 215 1.26 11.30 -8.52
C TRP A 215 0.87 12.67 -9.06
N PHE A 216 1.61 13.75 -8.71
CA PHE A 216 1.19 15.13 -9.00
C PHE A 216 2.18 15.85 -9.91
N ASP A 217 3.46 15.77 -9.64
CA ASP A 217 4.48 16.51 -10.40
C ASP A 217 5.23 15.58 -11.36
N GLU A 218 5.79 14.48 -10.85
CA GLU A 218 6.54 13.50 -11.63
C GLU A 218 6.12 12.07 -11.30
N PRO A 219 6.13 11.15 -12.30
CA PRO A 219 5.81 9.75 -12.06
C PRO A 219 6.84 9.12 -11.12
N PRO A 220 6.39 8.34 -10.09
CA PRO A 220 7.29 7.69 -9.16
C PRO A 220 8.24 6.72 -9.86
N VAL A 221 9.49 6.71 -9.40
CA VAL A 221 10.44 5.64 -9.72
C VAL A 221 10.06 4.41 -8.92
N CYS A 222 9.78 3.30 -9.62
CA CYS A 222 9.42 2.04 -8.98
C CYS A 222 10.61 1.08 -8.87
N ALA A 223 10.44 0.03 -8.06
CA ALA A 223 11.52 -0.91 -7.76
C ALA A 223 11.96 -1.75 -8.98
N LEU A 224 11.03 -2.14 -9.86
CA LEU A 224 11.32 -2.98 -11.03
C LEU A 224 12.34 -2.34 -11.99
N PRO A 225 12.20 -1.09 -12.47
CA PRO A 225 13.19 -0.47 -13.34
C PRO A 225 14.53 -0.26 -12.63
N ALA A 226 14.53 0.06 -11.34
CA ALA A 226 15.77 0.22 -10.57
C ALA A 226 16.54 -1.10 -10.47
N ARG A 227 15.85 -2.23 -10.23
CA ARG A 227 16.48 -3.55 -10.15
C ARG A 227 16.96 -4.04 -11.52
N LEU A 228 16.15 -3.87 -12.56
CA LEU A 228 16.53 -4.26 -13.93
C LEU A 228 17.80 -3.56 -14.38
N ALA A 229 17.90 -2.24 -14.13
CA ALA A 229 19.09 -1.44 -14.45
C ALA A 229 20.33 -1.87 -13.66
N GLN A 230 20.16 -2.39 -12.44
CA GLN A 230 21.27 -2.80 -11.56
C GLN A 230 21.82 -4.17 -11.88
N SER A 231 20.97 -5.14 -12.23
CA SER A 231 21.36 -6.57 -12.32
C SER A 231 20.93 -7.27 -13.60
N GLY A 232 20.23 -6.60 -14.50
CA GLY A 232 19.67 -7.22 -15.71
C GLY A 232 18.50 -8.17 -15.45
N GLY A 233 17.99 -8.24 -14.22
CA GLY A 233 16.87 -9.11 -13.83
C GLY A 233 16.14 -8.59 -12.60
N PHE A 234 15.32 -9.44 -11.94
CA PHE A 234 14.45 -9.04 -10.83
C PHE A 234 14.73 -9.81 -9.53
N SER A 235 15.93 -10.38 -9.35
CA SER A 235 16.27 -11.14 -8.14
C SER A 235 15.99 -10.32 -6.85
N HIS A 236 15.56 -11.01 -5.79
CA HIS A 236 15.23 -10.44 -4.47
C HIS A 236 14.07 -9.43 -4.46
N LEU A 237 13.30 -9.29 -5.55
CA LEU A 237 12.24 -8.29 -5.64
C LEU A 237 10.89 -8.90 -6.05
N LEU A 238 9.84 -8.51 -5.33
CA LEU A 238 8.45 -8.63 -5.71
C LEU A 238 7.76 -7.26 -5.58
N SER A 239 7.18 -6.78 -6.66
CA SER A 239 6.43 -5.52 -6.75
C SER A 239 4.94 -5.80 -6.84
N PHE A 240 4.13 -5.08 -6.06
CA PHE A 240 2.68 -5.27 -5.94
C PHE A 240 1.93 -4.05 -6.47
N HIS A 241 1.01 -4.27 -7.41
CA HIS A 241 0.19 -3.23 -8.03
C HIS A 241 -1.29 -3.55 -7.94
N SER A 242 -2.14 -2.53 -7.77
CA SER A 242 -3.56 -2.71 -7.48
C SER A 242 -4.45 -1.87 -8.37
N LEU A 243 -5.51 -2.47 -8.92
CA LEU A 243 -6.58 -1.73 -9.60
C LEU A 243 -7.45 -0.93 -8.63
N SER A 244 -7.40 -1.24 -7.32
CA SER A 244 -8.18 -0.50 -6.31
C SER A 244 -7.87 0.98 -6.29
N LYS A 245 -6.60 1.36 -6.49
CA LYS A 245 -6.14 2.76 -6.40
C LYS A 245 -5.93 3.37 -7.78
N ARG A 246 -5.20 2.70 -8.64
CA ARG A 246 -4.94 3.09 -10.03
C ARG A 246 -6.24 3.35 -10.80
N SER A 247 -7.16 2.42 -10.73
CA SER A 247 -8.39 2.41 -11.55
C SER A 247 -9.66 2.81 -10.80
N GLY A 248 -9.56 3.13 -9.49
CA GLY A 248 -10.74 3.41 -8.68
C GLY A 248 -11.69 2.22 -8.54
N LEU A 249 -11.17 0.98 -8.62
CA LEU A 249 -11.94 -0.25 -8.64
C LEU A 249 -11.68 -1.14 -7.39
N PRO A 250 -11.89 -0.64 -6.16
CA PRO A 250 -11.59 -1.43 -4.97
C PRO A 250 -12.46 -2.69 -4.84
N GLY A 251 -13.69 -2.65 -5.36
CA GLY A 251 -14.66 -3.76 -5.29
C GLY A 251 -14.36 -4.92 -6.25
N ILE A 252 -13.62 -4.71 -7.32
CA ILE A 252 -13.26 -5.78 -8.27
C ILE A 252 -12.32 -6.82 -7.66
N ARG A 253 -11.67 -6.50 -6.55
CA ARG A 253 -10.70 -7.36 -5.87
C ARG A 253 -9.63 -7.89 -6.81
N SER A 254 -8.96 -7.01 -7.54
CA SER A 254 -7.89 -7.37 -8.46
C SER A 254 -6.63 -6.52 -8.28
N GLY A 255 -5.50 -7.18 -8.41
CA GLY A 255 -4.16 -6.64 -8.43
C GLY A 255 -3.20 -7.67 -9.03
N MET A 256 -1.92 -7.37 -8.96
CA MET A 256 -0.87 -8.28 -9.38
C MET A 256 0.33 -8.22 -8.45
N VAL A 257 1.12 -9.27 -8.47
CA VAL A 257 2.52 -9.26 -8.07
C VAL A 257 3.38 -9.53 -9.28
N ALA A 258 4.51 -8.81 -9.38
CA ALA A 258 5.48 -8.98 -10.46
C ALA A 258 6.91 -8.96 -9.91
N GLY A 259 7.85 -9.63 -10.59
CA GLY A 259 9.26 -9.59 -10.19
C GLY A 259 10.05 -10.84 -10.50
N CYS A 260 10.87 -11.28 -9.56
CA CYS A 260 11.73 -12.45 -9.70
C CYS A 260 10.96 -13.72 -10.07
N SER A 261 11.30 -14.33 -11.20
CA SER A 261 10.59 -15.51 -11.72
C SER A 261 10.60 -16.69 -10.75
N GLY A 262 11.70 -16.95 -10.06
CA GLY A 262 11.77 -18.01 -9.04
C GLY A 262 10.89 -17.74 -7.83
N LEU A 263 10.77 -16.47 -7.40
CA LEU A 263 9.87 -16.10 -6.33
C LEU A 263 8.40 -16.19 -6.79
N ILE A 264 8.09 -15.77 -8.00
CA ILE A 264 6.75 -15.91 -8.60
C ILE A 264 6.34 -17.37 -8.70
N GLU A 265 7.25 -18.27 -9.13
CA GLU A 265 6.98 -19.71 -9.23
C GLU A 265 6.67 -20.33 -7.86
N ASN A 266 7.48 -20.05 -6.83
CA ASN A 266 7.25 -20.56 -5.48
C ASN A 266 5.92 -20.03 -4.90
N PHE A 267 5.61 -18.76 -5.14
CA PHE A 267 4.34 -18.19 -4.70
C PHE A 267 3.15 -18.78 -5.46
N ARG A 268 3.29 -19.04 -6.76
CA ARG A 268 2.30 -19.75 -7.56
C ARG A 268 2.04 -21.16 -7.02
N ALA A 269 3.09 -21.90 -6.67
CA ALA A 269 2.97 -23.23 -6.08
C ALA A 269 2.17 -23.21 -4.75
N LEU A 270 2.46 -22.27 -3.86
CA LEU A 270 1.67 -22.08 -2.64
C LEU A 270 0.21 -21.78 -2.96
N ARG A 271 -0.06 -20.86 -3.90
CA ARG A 271 -1.42 -20.46 -4.27
C ARG A 271 -2.23 -21.59 -4.91
N ASN A 272 -1.60 -22.53 -5.60
CA ASN A 272 -2.26 -23.72 -6.13
C ASN A 272 -2.86 -24.60 -5.03
N VAL A 273 -2.29 -24.56 -3.82
CA VAL A 273 -2.75 -25.37 -2.68
C VAL A 273 -3.71 -24.59 -1.80
N ALA A 274 -3.46 -23.31 -1.55
CA ALA A 274 -4.13 -22.54 -0.50
C ALA A 274 -4.52 -21.11 -0.90
N GLY A 275 -4.23 -20.66 -2.11
CA GLY A 275 -4.47 -19.28 -2.51
C GLY A 275 -5.89 -19.04 -3.05
N PRO A 276 -6.45 -17.84 -2.82
CA PRO A 276 -7.67 -17.43 -3.49
C PRO A 276 -7.41 -17.21 -4.98
N THR A 277 -8.36 -17.58 -5.82
CA THR A 277 -8.35 -17.30 -7.27
C THR A 277 -9.18 -16.07 -7.59
N VAL A 278 -8.84 -15.38 -8.68
CA VAL A 278 -9.67 -14.32 -9.23
C VAL A 278 -10.65 -14.95 -10.23
N PRO A 279 -11.97 -14.80 -10.07
CA PRO A 279 -12.95 -15.36 -10.99
C PRO A 279 -12.74 -14.89 -12.43
N GLY A 280 -13.06 -15.76 -13.42
CA GLY A 280 -12.85 -15.52 -14.84
C GLY A 280 -13.38 -14.16 -15.35
N PRO A 281 -14.63 -13.77 -15.06
CA PRO A 281 -15.16 -12.48 -15.48
C PRO A 281 -14.40 -11.30 -14.86
N LEU A 282 -13.92 -11.44 -13.63
CA LEU A 282 -13.12 -10.41 -12.98
C LEU A 282 -11.68 -10.34 -13.55
N LEU A 283 -11.13 -11.47 -14.03
CA LEU A 283 -9.86 -11.47 -14.78
C LEU A 283 -10.02 -10.73 -16.12
N ALA A 284 -11.12 -10.93 -16.85
CA ALA A 284 -11.38 -10.22 -18.10
C ALA A 284 -11.54 -8.71 -17.89
N ALA A 285 -12.35 -8.31 -16.91
CA ALA A 285 -12.51 -6.90 -16.52
C ALA A 285 -11.18 -6.28 -16.05
N SER A 286 -10.40 -7.05 -15.31
CA SER A 286 -9.05 -6.66 -14.86
C SER A 286 -8.08 -6.48 -16.02
N ALA A 287 -8.08 -7.39 -17.00
CA ALA A 287 -7.25 -7.28 -18.21
C ALA A 287 -7.57 -6.00 -19.00
N ALA A 288 -8.86 -5.70 -19.19
CA ALA A 288 -9.29 -4.46 -19.81
C ALA A 288 -8.78 -3.22 -19.07
N ALA A 289 -8.86 -3.23 -17.71
CA ALA A 289 -8.38 -2.12 -16.89
C ALA A 289 -6.86 -1.96 -16.92
N TRP A 290 -6.08 -3.04 -17.00
CA TRP A 290 -4.62 -2.96 -17.17
C TRP A 290 -4.20 -2.47 -18.56
N ALA A 291 -5.01 -2.70 -19.58
CA ALA A 291 -4.73 -2.29 -20.95
C ALA A 291 -5.07 -0.82 -21.23
N ASP A 292 -6.00 -0.22 -20.46
CA ASP A 292 -6.45 1.16 -20.64
C ASP A 292 -5.71 2.14 -19.73
N GLU A 293 -5.24 3.26 -20.29
CA GLU A 293 -4.58 4.34 -19.57
C GLU A 293 -5.46 5.60 -19.45
N ALA A 294 -6.49 5.75 -20.29
CA ALA A 294 -7.31 6.96 -20.32
C ALA A 294 -8.06 7.17 -18.99
N HIS A 295 -8.65 6.10 -18.43
CA HIS A 295 -9.32 6.18 -17.14
C HIS A 295 -8.34 6.45 -15.98
N VAL A 296 -7.08 6.01 -16.10
CA VAL A 296 -6.04 6.25 -15.08
C VAL A 296 -5.65 7.72 -15.07
N GLU A 297 -5.45 8.29 -16.24
CA GLU A 297 -5.17 9.73 -16.37
C GLU A 297 -6.32 10.57 -15.83
N PHE A 298 -7.57 10.21 -16.17
CA PHE A 298 -8.75 10.89 -15.62
C PHE A 298 -8.77 10.83 -14.08
N ASN A 299 -8.52 9.67 -13.48
CA ASN A 299 -8.45 9.51 -12.03
C ASN A 299 -7.32 10.35 -11.42
N ARG A 300 -6.14 10.33 -12.04
CA ARG A 300 -4.98 11.09 -11.57
C ARG A 300 -5.24 12.60 -11.59
N LEU A 301 -5.84 13.13 -12.66
CA LEU A 301 -6.24 14.53 -12.77
C LEU A 301 -7.27 14.90 -11.69
N ALA A 302 -8.24 14.04 -11.42
CA ALA A 302 -9.23 14.25 -10.37
C ALA A 302 -8.58 14.30 -8.96
N TYR A 303 -7.60 13.45 -8.67
CA TYR A 303 -6.82 13.53 -7.42
C TYR A 303 -5.92 14.76 -7.39
N GLY A 304 -5.35 15.18 -8.52
CA GLY A 304 -4.59 16.43 -8.66
C GLY A 304 -5.41 17.65 -8.26
N ALA A 305 -6.62 17.77 -8.81
CA ALA A 305 -7.54 18.87 -8.46
C ALA A 305 -7.89 18.90 -6.96
N LYS A 306 -8.11 17.73 -6.34
CA LYS A 306 -8.36 17.62 -4.89
C LYS A 306 -7.13 18.05 -4.07
N MET A 307 -5.94 17.71 -4.52
CA MET A 307 -4.69 18.09 -3.86
C MET A 307 -4.43 19.60 -3.95
N GLU A 308 -4.70 20.22 -5.10
CA GLU A 308 -4.59 21.67 -5.26
C GLU A 308 -5.58 22.41 -4.36
N VAL A 309 -6.82 21.96 -4.28
CA VAL A 309 -7.81 22.50 -3.35
C VAL A 309 -7.33 22.37 -1.90
N ALA A 310 -6.76 21.22 -1.53
CA ALA A 310 -6.21 21.04 -0.20
C ALA A 310 -5.06 22.01 0.08
N GLN A 311 -4.15 22.22 -0.87
CA GLN A 311 -3.04 23.17 -0.76
C GLN A 311 -3.55 24.61 -0.59
N ASN A 312 -4.57 25.01 -1.36
CA ASN A 312 -5.14 26.36 -1.30
C ASN A 312 -5.87 26.62 0.03
N ILE A 313 -6.57 25.61 0.58
CA ILE A 313 -7.34 25.77 1.82
C ILE A 313 -6.44 25.66 3.06
N LEU A 314 -5.56 24.67 3.10
CA LEU A 314 -4.74 24.38 4.30
C LEU A 314 -3.43 25.17 4.31
N GLY A 315 -2.90 25.55 3.14
CA GLY A 315 -1.70 26.36 3.02
C GLY A 315 -0.51 25.80 3.80
N PRO A 316 0.05 26.57 4.77
CA PRO A 316 1.24 26.17 5.52
C PRO A 316 1.01 24.99 6.49
N HIS A 317 -0.25 24.62 6.76
CA HIS A 317 -0.58 23.51 7.66
C HIS A 317 -0.36 22.13 7.01
N MET A 318 -0.05 22.07 5.72
CA MET A 318 0.25 20.83 5.04
C MET A 318 1.56 20.86 4.27
N THR A 319 2.19 19.71 4.15
CA THR A 319 3.23 19.44 3.15
C THR A 319 2.57 18.66 2.01
N ARG A 320 2.73 19.12 0.76
CA ARG A 320 2.22 18.40 -0.42
C ARG A 320 2.95 17.06 -0.54
N PRO A 321 2.23 15.93 -0.56
CA PRO A 321 2.84 14.63 -0.79
C PRO A 321 3.28 14.49 -2.25
N ALA A 322 4.29 13.66 -2.53
CA ALA A 322 4.71 13.37 -3.90
C ALA A 322 3.73 12.43 -4.63
N GLY A 323 3.01 11.59 -3.88
CA GLY A 323 2.00 10.68 -4.46
C GLY A 323 0.97 10.18 -3.46
N GLY A 324 0.02 9.39 -3.96
CA GLY A 324 -1.12 8.93 -3.18
C GLY A 324 -2.22 10.00 -3.07
N PHE A 325 -3.21 9.74 -2.23
CA PHE A 325 -4.32 10.66 -2.00
C PHE A 325 -4.53 10.96 -0.50
N PHE A 326 -3.45 10.86 0.28
CA PHE A 326 -3.49 11.16 1.71
C PHE A 326 -2.76 12.46 2.02
N LEU A 327 -3.27 13.20 2.99
CA LEU A 327 -2.50 14.21 3.69
C LEU A 327 -2.07 13.65 5.04
N TRP A 328 -0.83 13.94 5.40
CA TRP A 328 -0.24 13.61 6.69
C TRP A 328 0.01 14.90 7.46
N LEU A 329 -1.02 15.31 8.24
CA LEU A 329 -1.01 16.61 8.91
C LEU A 329 -0.39 16.50 10.30
N ALA A 330 0.62 17.32 10.57
CA ALA A 330 1.21 17.48 11.89
C ALA A 330 0.29 18.36 12.75
N VAL A 331 -0.22 17.80 13.85
CA VAL A 331 -1.23 18.44 14.71
C VAL A 331 -0.89 18.38 16.21
N GLY A 332 0.33 17.93 16.56
CA GLY A 332 0.81 17.78 17.93
C GLY A 332 0.34 16.48 18.59
N ASN A 333 -0.95 16.28 18.81
CA ASN A 333 -1.54 15.03 19.29
C ASN A 333 -2.69 14.61 18.35
N GLY A 334 -2.45 13.54 17.59
CA GLY A 334 -3.39 13.07 16.56
C GLY A 334 -4.73 12.57 17.11
N GLU A 335 -4.75 11.93 18.29
CA GLU A 335 -6.00 11.45 18.91
C GLU A 335 -6.85 12.62 19.41
N GLU A 336 -6.24 13.56 20.13
CA GLU A 336 -6.95 14.75 20.60
C GLU A 336 -7.49 15.60 19.46
N PHE A 337 -6.68 15.78 18.41
CA PHE A 337 -7.10 16.53 17.23
C PHE A 337 -8.26 15.84 16.48
N ALA A 338 -8.21 14.53 16.31
CA ALA A 338 -9.29 13.77 15.65
C ALA A 338 -10.58 13.82 16.46
N ALA A 339 -10.51 13.70 17.79
CA ALA A 339 -11.68 13.86 18.69
C ALA A 339 -12.24 15.28 18.63
N ARG A 340 -11.39 16.32 18.63
CA ARG A 340 -11.79 17.72 18.48
C ARG A 340 -12.44 17.99 17.14
N ALA A 341 -11.83 17.50 16.03
CA ALA A 341 -12.36 17.65 14.69
C ALA A 341 -13.78 17.05 14.56
N TRP A 342 -14.00 15.90 15.18
CA TRP A 342 -15.33 15.29 15.24
C TRP A 342 -16.31 16.11 16.07
N ARG A 343 -15.96 16.43 17.32
CA ARG A 343 -16.82 17.14 18.26
C ARG A 343 -17.20 18.54 17.79
N GLU A 344 -16.26 19.30 17.17
CA GLU A 344 -16.51 20.70 16.80
C GLU A 344 -16.95 20.85 15.35
N GLN A 345 -16.43 20.02 14.44
CA GLN A 345 -16.61 20.21 13.01
C GLN A 345 -17.32 19.05 12.29
N GLY A 346 -17.58 17.93 12.97
CA GLY A 346 -18.17 16.75 12.37
C GLY A 346 -17.24 16.04 11.35
N VAL A 347 -15.93 16.29 11.38
CA VAL A 347 -14.98 15.69 10.44
C VAL A 347 -14.28 14.52 11.10
N ARG A 348 -14.40 13.32 10.48
CA ARG A 348 -13.79 12.09 10.97
C ARG A 348 -12.43 11.88 10.31
N LEU A 349 -11.38 11.84 11.11
CA LEU A 349 -9.99 11.67 10.71
C LEU A 349 -9.39 10.41 11.32
N LEU A 350 -8.30 9.90 10.76
CA LEU A 350 -7.59 8.77 11.34
C LEU A 350 -6.35 9.25 12.10
N PRO A 351 -6.28 9.06 13.45
CA PRO A 351 -5.07 9.33 14.21
C PRO A 351 -3.89 8.53 13.72
N GLY A 352 -2.76 9.17 13.51
CA GLY A 352 -1.56 8.53 12.98
C GLY A 352 -0.99 7.46 13.91
N ALA A 353 -1.13 7.64 15.22
CA ALA A 353 -0.73 6.65 16.21
C ALA A 353 -1.41 5.27 16.02
N TYR A 354 -2.59 5.23 15.36
CA TYR A 354 -3.27 3.96 15.08
C TYR A 354 -2.66 3.19 13.92
N MET A 355 -1.87 3.85 13.08
CA MET A 355 -1.13 3.26 11.98
C MET A 355 0.31 2.89 12.36
N GLY A 356 0.82 3.40 13.47
CA GLY A 356 2.17 3.14 13.98
C GLY A 356 2.21 2.16 15.13
N ARG A 357 3.44 1.85 15.54
CA ARG A 357 3.78 1.13 16.77
C ARG A 357 4.80 1.91 17.55
N GLU A 358 4.83 1.65 18.85
CA GLU A 358 5.89 2.15 19.71
C GLU A 358 7.22 1.52 19.32
N ILE A 359 8.26 2.35 19.28
CA ILE A 359 9.63 1.91 19.01
C ILE A 359 10.26 1.60 20.35
N GLN A 360 10.71 0.38 20.54
CA GLN A 360 11.47 0.00 21.73
C GLN A 360 12.90 0.56 21.61
N ALA A 361 13.25 1.45 22.48
CA ALA A 361 14.56 1.93 22.91
C ALA A 361 14.85 3.42 22.64
N GLY A 362 14.97 4.18 23.71
CA GLY A 362 15.82 5.37 23.84
C GLY A 362 15.36 6.67 23.16
N ILE A 363 14.22 6.68 22.48
CA ILE A 363 13.67 7.85 21.81
C ILE A 363 12.47 8.37 22.62
N THR A 364 12.48 9.64 22.93
CA THR A 364 11.44 10.34 23.71
C THR A 364 10.04 10.33 23.07
N GLN A 365 9.91 9.86 21.83
CA GLN A 365 8.65 9.74 21.12
C GLN A 365 8.56 8.34 20.53
N SER A 366 7.83 7.46 21.22
CA SER A 366 7.78 6.03 20.92
C SER A 366 7.02 5.66 19.65
N ASN A 367 6.04 6.48 19.21
CA ASN A 367 5.22 6.20 18.02
C ASN A 367 5.33 7.34 16.99
N PRO A 368 5.95 7.10 15.81
CA PRO A 368 6.13 8.14 14.78
C PRO A 368 4.85 8.79 14.28
N GLY A 369 3.71 8.10 14.40
CA GLY A 369 2.40 8.63 14.03
C GLY A 369 1.72 9.48 15.10
N PHE A 370 2.26 9.59 16.32
CA PHE A 370 1.59 10.24 17.46
C PHE A 370 1.13 11.67 17.15
N SER A 371 2.01 12.47 16.56
CA SER A 371 1.76 13.89 16.30
C SER A 371 0.97 14.17 15.03
N TYR A 372 0.43 13.14 14.38
CA TYR A 372 -0.17 13.29 13.05
C TYR A 372 -1.59 12.76 12.98
N VAL A 373 -2.34 13.28 12.01
CA VAL A 373 -3.59 12.68 11.51
C VAL A 373 -3.49 12.43 10.00
N ARG A 374 -4.09 11.33 9.54
CA ARG A 374 -4.25 11.05 8.11
C ARG A 374 -5.61 11.56 7.63
N VAL A 375 -5.59 12.28 6.50
CA VAL A 375 -6.76 12.78 5.78
C VAL A 375 -6.81 12.10 4.41
N ALA A 376 -7.90 11.44 4.05
CA ALA A 376 -8.07 10.78 2.76
C ALA A 376 -8.90 11.65 1.80
N LEU A 377 -8.34 12.05 0.66
CA LEU A 377 -8.98 12.89 -0.35
C LEU A 377 -9.76 12.06 -1.39
N VAL A 378 -10.61 11.14 -0.92
CA VAL A 378 -11.32 10.18 -1.78
C VAL A 378 -12.75 10.59 -2.14
N ASN A 379 -13.39 11.45 -1.33
CA ASN A 379 -14.74 11.96 -1.57
C ASN A 379 -14.78 12.87 -2.82
N ASP A 380 -15.98 13.27 -3.24
CA ASP A 380 -16.14 14.30 -4.26
C ASP A 380 -15.51 15.64 -3.84
N LEU A 381 -15.23 16.52 -4.82
CA LEU A 381 -14.48 17.75 -4.59
C LEU A 381 -15.20 18.70 -3.64
N SER A 382 -16.52 18.81 -3.71
CA SER A 382 -17.33 19.70 -2.87
C SER A 382 -17.33 19.26 -1.41
N THR A 383 -17.44 17.97 -1.16
CA THR A 383 -17.33 17.36 0.18
C THR A 383 -15.94 17.58 0.77
N ILE A 384 -14.88 17.40 -0.05
CA ILE A 384 -13.50 17.66 0.37
C ILE A 384 -13.30 19.12 0.74
N MET A 385 -13.73 20.06 -0.11
CA MET A 385 -13.66 21.51 0.18
C MET A 385 -14.30 21.84 1.52
N THR A 386 -15.54 21.41 1.70
CA THR A 386 -16.28 21.64 2.95
C THR A 386 -15.54 21.09 4.17
N ALA A 387 -15.02 19.86 4.08
CA ALA A 387 -14.32 19.24 5.19
C ALA A 387 -13.00 19.97 5.50
N LEU A 388 -12.22 20.34 4.49
CA LEU A 388 -10.95 21.04 4.67
C LEU A 388 -11.13 22.46 5.21
N GLU A 389 -12.17 23.20 4.80
CA GLU A 389 -12.52 24.49 5.37
C GLU A 389 -12.91 24.39 6.84
N ARG A 390 -13.63 23.30 7.21
CA ARG A 390 -13.94 23.01 8.62
C ARG A 390 -12.67 22.71 9.43
N LEU A 391 -11.73 21.92 8.87
CA LEU A 391 -10.46 21.60 9.51
C LEU A 391 -9.58 22.84 9.69
N ARG A 392 -9.52 23.73 8.69
CA ARG A 392 -8.73 24.96 8.78
C ARG A 392 -9.11 25.81 9.99
N LYS A 393 -10.40 25.82 10.40
CA LYS A 393 -10.88 26.58 11.57
C LYS A 393 -10.32 26.10 12.90
N ILE A 394 -9.80 24.87 12.94
CA ILE A 394 -9.27 24.25 14.16
C ILE A 394 -7.77 23.94 14.08
N LEU A 395 -7.14 24.19 12.95
CA LEU A 395 -5.68 24.03 12.80
C LEU A 395 -4.91 25.22 13.41
N GLY A 396 -5.53 26.34 13.62
CA GLY A 396 -4.96 27.53 14.25
C GLY A 396 -4.57 28.58 13.25
#